data_98c18fa43714b784e82ca3ff59155e6c
#
_entry.id   98c18fa43714b784e82ca3ff59155e6c
#
_cell.length_a   1.000
_cell.length_b   1.000
_cell.length_c   1.000
_cell.angle_alpha   90.00
_cell.angle_beta   90.00
_cell.angle_gamma   90.00
#
_symmetry.space_group_name_H-M   'P 1'
#
loop_
_entity.id
_entity.type
_entity.pdbx_description
1 polymer ?
#
loop_
_entity_poly.entity_id
_entity_poly.type
_entity_poly.pdbx_seq_one_letter_code
_entity_poly.pdbx_strand_id
1 'polypeptide(L)'
;MKKKAKEKKKQEMPEFEYKEFTAEESRIYEEAVNKFREAIGSGQTLRQAYESYAITDQKLRSLIQADFLKILIAERHFAGREPLEKVAKDLDVSLEVLMDTHARMLQEVGVSAADQFSREHGPLEPSTND
;
A
#
# COMPACT_ATOMS: atom_id res chain seq x y z
N MET A 1 -5.08 22.77 -21.99
CA MET A 1 -4.56 22.50 -21.38
C MET A 1 -4.68 22.19 -20.72
N LYS A 2 -4.83 21.91 -20.78
CA LYS A 2 -4.50 21.48 -20.06
C LYS A 2 -4.22 21.20 -19.40
N LYS A 3 -4.33 21.06 -19.58
CA LYS A 3 -3.72 20.64 -18.83
C LYS A 3 -3.35 20.81 -18.22
N LYS A 4 -3.52 20.96 -18.49
CA LYS A 4 -2.82 20.91 -17.76
C LYS A 4 -2.90 21.11 -16.89
N ALA A 5 -3.56 21.21 -17.14
CA ALA A 5 -3.21 21.25 -16.25
C ALA A 5 -3.37 20.86 -15.54
N LYS A 6 -3.39 20.76 -15.64
CA LYS A 6 -3.16 20.27 -14.94
C LYS A 6 -2.56 20.26 -14.32
N GLU A 7 -2.26 20.35 -14.43
CA GLU A 7 -1.46 20.18 -13.81
C GLU A 7 -1.29 20.63 -12.97
N LYS A 8 -1.41 21.01 -12.83
CA LYS A 8 -1.14 21.44 -12.00
C LYS A 8 -1.52 21.63 -11.00
N LYS A 9 -2.04 21.42 -10.50
CA LYS A 9 -2.46 21.59 -9.42
C LYS A 9 -2.18 20.68 -8.44
N LYS A 10 -1.98 19.72 -8.54
CA LYS A 10 -1.70 18.86 -7.64
C LYS A 10 -0.50 19.04 -7.00
N GLN A 11 0.16 19.92 -7.11
CA GLN A 11 1.31 20.02 -6.51
C GLN A 11 1.34 20.30 -5.13
N GLU A 12 0.27 20.50 -4.48
CA GLU A 12 0.29 20.70 -3.10
C GLU A 12 0.55 19.52 -2.32
N MET A 13 0.64 18.36 -2.87
CA MET A 13 0.85 17.17 -2.11
C MET A 13 2.02 16.47 -2.65
N PRO A 14 3.16 16.99 -2.45
CA PRO A 14 4.31 16.41 -3.07
C PRO A 14 4.65 15.06 -2.56
N GLU A 15 4.42 14.79 -1.31
CA GLU A 15 4.81 13.52 -0.84
C GLU A 15 3.84 12.47 -1.17
N PHE A 16 2.66 12.78 -1.63
CA PHE A 16 1.80 11.79 -2.01
C PHE A 16 1.83 11.69 -3.44
N GLU A 17 2.43 10.76 -3.99
CA GLU A 17 2.40 10.54 -5.33
C GLU A 17 1.13 10.03 -5.77
N TYR A 18 0.27 10.79 -6.24
CA TYR A 18 -1.00 10.32 -6.67
C TYR A 18 -0.93 10.08 -8.14
N LYS A 19 -0.91 8.83 -8.52
CA LYS A 19 -0.80 8.49 -9.91
C LYS A 19 -2.11 8.01 -10.45
N GLU A 20 -2.51 8.57 -11.60
CA GLU A 20 -3.68 8.08 -12.27
C GLU A 20 -3.25 7.06 -13.28
N PHE A 21 -3.75 5.87 -13.22
CA PHE A 21 -3.40 4.81 -14.13
C PHE A 21 -4.15 4.96 -15.43
N THR A 22 -3.47 4.62 -16.53
CA THR A 22 -4.17 4.45 -17.80
C THR A 22 -5.02 3.19 -17.71
N ALA A 23 -5.90 2.99 -18.69
CA ALA A 23 -6.71 1.78 -18.73
C ALA A 23 -5.84 0.54 -18.80
N GLU A 24 -4.77 0.62 -19.56
CA GLU A 24 -3.84 -0.51 -19.68
C GLU A 24 -3.14 -0.78 -18.36
N GLU A 25 -2.70 0.26 -17.68
CA GLU A 25 -2.03 0.08 -16.40
C GLU A 25 -2.97 -0.48 -15.35
N SER A 26 -4.22 -0.05 -15.37
CA SER A 26 -5.21 -0.58 -14.45
C SER A 26 -5.45 -2.06 -14.70
N ARG A 27 -5.49 -2.46 -15.96
CA ARG A 27 -5.67 -3.87 -16.30
C ARG A 27 -4.50 -4.69 -15.77
N ILE A 28 -3.28 -4.18 -15.98
CA ILE A 28 -2.10 -4.89 -15.50
C ILE A 28 -2.12 -5.00 -13.98
N TYR A 29 -2.50 -3.91 -13.32
CA TYR A 29 -2.58 -3.91 -11.86
C TYR A 29 -3.53 -4.99 -11.36
N GLU A 30 -4.71 -5.04 -11.94
CA GLU A 30 -5.70 -6.01 -11.52
C GLU A 30 -5.25 -7.43 -11.77
N GLU A 31 -4.70 -7.67 -12.95
CA GLU A 31 -4.24 -9.02 -13.28
C GLU A 31 -3.11 -9.45 -12.37
N ALA A 32 -2.18 -8.53 -12.11
CA ALA A 32 -1.05 -8.84 -11.26
C ALA A 32 -1.50 -9.16 -9.84
N VAL A 33 -2.37 -8.34 -9.28
CA VAL A 33 -2.84 -8.56 -7.91
C VAL A 33 -3.57 -9.90 -7.82
N ASN A 34 -4.38 -10.22 -8.82
CA ASN A 34 -5.09 -11.50 -8.81
C ASN A 34 -4.12 -12.67 -8.85
N LYS A 35 -3.10 -12.58 -9.71
CA LYS A 35 -2.12 -13.65 -9.79
C LYS A 35 -1.31 -13.78 -8.52
N PHE A 36 -0.92 -12.65 -7.94
CA PHE A 36 -0.16 -12.66 -6.70
C PHE A 36 -1.02 -13.29 -5.59
N ARG A 37 -2.30 -12.96 -5.54
CA ARG A 37 -3.18 -13.55 -4.54
C ARG A 37 -3.30 -15.05 -4.69
N GLU A 38 -3.40 -15.51 -5.93
CA GLU A 38 -3.48 -16.94 -6.17
C GLU A 38 -2.23 -17.65 -5.67
N ALA A 39 -1.08 -17.07 -5.94
CA ALA A 39 0.17 -17.67 -5.51
C ALA A 39 0.27 -17.74 -3.99
N ILE A 40 -0.06 -16.64 -3.32
CA ILE A 40 -0.05 -16.62 -1.87
C ILE A 40 -1.06 -17.62 -1.32
N GLY A 41 -2.24 -17.68 -1.93
CA GLY A 41 -3.26 -18.62 -1.49
C GLY A 41 -2.87 -20.06 -1.62
N SER A 42 -1.95 -20.36 -2.55
CA SER A 42 -1.46 -21.73 -2.67
C SER A 42 -0.20 -21.97 -1.87
N GLY A 43 0.17 -21.07 -1.00
CA GLY A 43 1.28 -21.30 -0.08
C GLY A 43 2.63 -20.86 -0.58
N GLN A 44 2.68 -20.09 -1.66
CA GLN A 44 3.96 -19.63 -2.16
C GLN A 44 4.43 -18.42 -1.38
N THR A 45 5.72 -18.16 -1.47
CA THR A 45 6.30 -17.00 -0.81
C THR A 45 5.97 -15.75 -1.59
N LEU A 46 6.23 -14.61 -0.97
CA LEU A 46 5.98 -13.34 -1.63
C LEU A 46 6.81 -13.21 -2.90
N ARG A 47 8.06 -13.65 -2.85
CA ARG A 47 8.92 -13.59 -4.01
C ARG A 47 8.35 -14.45 -5.15
N GLN A 48 7.90 -15.64 -4.82
CA GLN A 48 7.29 -16.52 -5.82
C GLN A 48 6.04 -15.91 -6.39
N ALA A 49 5.26 -15.26 -5.53
CA ALA A 49 4.06 -14.59 -6.00
C ALA A 49 4.41 -13.50 -7.01
N TYR A 50 5.42 -12.70 -6.70
CA TYR A 50 5.83 -11.65 -7.62
C TYR A 50 6.29 -12.23 -8.95
N GLU A 51 6.91 -13.39 -8.92
CA GLU A 51 7.39 -14.03 -10.14
C GLU A 51 6.27 -14.67 -10.94
N SER A 52 5.10 -14.81 -10.36
CA SER A 52 4.00 -15.47 -11.05
C SER A 52 3.37 -14.63 -12.14
N TYR A 53 3.68 -13.35 -12.21
CA TYR A 53 3.14 -12.47 -13.22
C TYR A 53 4.18 -11.43 -13.60
N ALA A 54 4.61 -11.44 -14.84
CA ALA A 54 5.66 -10.56 -15.28
C ALA A 54 5.11 -9.19 -15.64
N ILE A 55 5.71 -8.16 -15.11
CA ILE A 55 5.35 -6.79 -15.44
C ILE A 55 6.61 -6.16 -16.02
N THR A 56 6.53 -5.77 -17.29
CA THR A 56 7.73 -5.29 -17.97
C THR A 56 8.15 -3.88 -17.56
N ASP A 57 7.18 -3.02 -17.28
CA ASP A 57 7.50 -1.67 -16.87
C ASP A 57 8.01 -1.71 -15.44
N GLN A 58 9.25 -1.32 -15.25
CA GLN A 58 9.87 -1.44 -13.93
C GLN A 58 9.22 -0.56 -12.88
N LYS A 59 8.85 0.64 -13.23
CA LYS A 59 8.21 1.52 -12.28
C LYS A 59 6.84 1.00 -11.86
N LEU A 60 6.09 0.54 -12.84
CA LEU A 60 4.78 -0.01 -12.56
C LEU A 60 4.91 -1.28 -11.72
N ARG A 61 5.89 -2.10 -12.03
CA ARG A 61 6.13 -3.32 -11.27
C ARG A 61 6.41 -3.01 -9.80
N SER A 62 7.30 -2.06 -9.55
CA SER A 62 7.66 -1.70 -8.20
C SER A 62 6.45 -1.16 -7.44
N LEU A 63 5.66 -0.37 -8.10
CA LEU A 63 4.48 0.21 -7.49
C LEU A 63 3.46 -0.88 -7.12
N ILE A 64 3.19 -1.77 -8.06
CA ILE A 64 2.21 -2.82 -7.83
C ILE A 64 2.68 -3.76 -6.74
N GLN A 65 3.95 -4.12 -6.75
CA GLN A 65 4.47 -5.02 -5.73
C GLN A 65 4.42 -4.39 -4.35
N ALA A 66 4.76 -3.11 -4.26
CA ALA A 66 4.70 -2.42 -2.98
C ALA A 66 3.25 -2.33 -2.48
N ASP A 67 2.33 -2.04 -3.38
CA ASP A 67 0.92 -1.99 -3.00
C ASP A 67 0.41 -3.33 -2.54
N PHE A 68 0.83 -4.40 -3.22
CA PHE A 68 0.37 -5.72 -2.84
C PHE A 68 0.83 -6.08 -1.43
N LEU A 69 2.05 -5.71 -1.06
CA LEU A 69 2.51 -5.97 0.29
C LEU A 69 1.66 -5.21 1.31
N LYS A 70 1.29 -3.99 1.00
CA LYS A 70 0.41 -3.23 1.88
C LYS A 70 -0.95 -3.91 2.00
N ILE A 71 -1.46 -4.43 0.91
CA ILE A 71 -2.73 -5.13 0.93
C ILE A 71 -2.66 -6.35 1.86
N LEU A 72 -1.57 -7.11 1.77
CA LEU A 72 -1.41 -8.28 2.61
C LEU A 72 -1.32 -7.90 4.09
N ILE A 73 -0.59 -6.85 4.40
CA ILE A 73 -0.50 -6.41 5.78
C ILE A 73 -1.86 -5.95 6.28
N ALA A 74 -2.59 -5.23 5.45
CA ALA A 74 -3.91 -4.77 5.85
C ALA A 74 -4.83 -5.94 6.14
N GLU A 75 -4.81 -6.95 5.29
CA GLU A 75 -5.70 -8.07 5.45
C GLU A 75 -5.29 -9.00 6.58
N ARG A 76 -3.99 -9.29 6.69
CA ARG A 76 -3.56 -10.28 7.64
C ARG A 76 -3.28 -9.71 9.02
N HIS A 77 -2.66 -8.55 9.07
CA HIS A 77 -2.28 -7.99 10.35
C HIS A 77 -3.37 -7.10 10.93
N PHE A 78 -3.89 -6.15 10.15
CA PHE A 78 -4.90 -5.25 10.69
C PHE A 78 -6.25 -5.94 10.83
N ALA A 79 -6.73 -6.57 9.78
CA ALA A 79 -8.03 -7.21 9.85
C ALA A 79 -7.95 -8.59 10.50
N GLY A 80 -6.94 -9.36 10.16
CA GLY A 80 -6.80 -10.72 10.65
C GLY A 80 -6.13 -10.85 11.99
N ARG A 81 -5.55 -9.76 12.48
CA ARG A 81 -4.90 -9.73 13.79
C ARG A 81 -3.73 -10.70 13.92
N GLU A 82 -3.10 -11.04 12.82
CA GLU A 82 -1.93 -11.89 12.88
C GLU A 82 -0.71 -11.06 13.21
N PRO A 83 0.18 -11.56 14.04
CA PRO A 83 1.40 -10.80 14.34
C PRO A 83 2.24 -10.66 13.09
N LEU A 84 2.96 -9.54 12.99
CA LEU A 84 3.81 -9.31 11.83
C LEU A 84 4.86 -10.39 11.67
N GLU A 85 5.34 -10.94 12.79
CA GLU A 85 6.34 -12.02 12.74
C GLU A 85 5.81 -13.22 11.98
N LYS A 86 4.55 -13.55 12.21
CA LYS A 86 3.95 -14.68 11.53
C LYS A 86 3.79 -14.38 10.05
N VAL A 87 3.34 -13.18 9.73
CA VAL A 87 3.17 -12.80 8.34
C VAL A 87 4.51 -12.82 7.61
N ALA A 88 5.55 -12.31 8.26
CA ALA A 88 6.88 -12.31 7.66
C ALA A 88 7.35 -13.72 7.38
N LYS A 89 7.12 -14.61 8.32
CA LYS A 89 7.55 -15.99 8.17
C LYS A 89 6.80 -16.67 7.04
N ASP A 90 5.50 -16.49 7.00
CA ASP A 90 4.69 -17.12 5.94
C ASP A 90 5.06 -16.62 4.56
N LEU A 91 5.39 -15.35 4.44
CA LEU A 91 5.73 -14.77 3.15
C LEU A 91 7.21 -14.92 2.82
N ASP A 92 8.00 -15.35 3.79
CA ASP A 92 9.44 -15.49 3.65
C ASP A 92 10.08 -14.15 3.31
N VAL A 93 9.72 -13.13 4.06
CA VAL A 93 10.33 -11.81 3.93
C VAL A 93 10.85 -11.41 5.29
N SER A 94 11.76 -10.45 5.31
CA SER A 94 12.33 -10.03 6.59
C SER A 94 11.28 -9.26 7.38
N LEU A 95 11.31 -9.44 8.68
CA LEU A 95 10.41 -8.73 9.55
C LEU A 95 10.62 -7.22 9.43
N GLU A 96 11.87 -6.84 9.21
CA GLU A 96 12.21 -5.44 9.06
C GLU A 96 11.47 -4.79 7.90
N VAL A 97 11.37 -5.49 6.78
CA VAL A 97 10.65 -4.99 5.63
C VAL A 97 9.17 -4.79 5.96
N LEU A 98 8.59 -5.74 6.68
CA LEU A 98 7.20 -5.62 7.07
C LEU A 98 7.00 -4.49 8.05
N MET A 99 7.91 -4.34 9.00
CA MET A 99 7.79 -3.27 9.98
C MET A 99 7.90 -1.91 9.33
N ASP A 100 8.80 -1.79 8.36
CA ASP A 100 8.95 -0.57 7.60
C ASP A 100 7.69 -0.20 6.85
N THR A 101 7.13 -1.17 6.15
CA THR A 101 5.91 -0.97 5.40
C THR A 101 4.75 -0.64 6.33
N HIS A 102 4.67 -1.36 7.43
CA HIS A 102 3.63 -1.14 8.43
C HIS A 102 3.72 0.28 8.98
N ALA A 103 4.93 0.74 9.29
CA ALA A 103 5.11 2.08 9.81
C ALA A 103 4.66 3.14 8.80
N ARG A 104 4.97 2.92 7.54
CA ARG A 104 4.53 3.86 6.52
C ARG A 104 3.02 3.88 6.37
N MET A 105 2.40 2.70 6.45
CA MET A 105 0.95 2.61 6.37
C MET A 105 0.30 3.35 7.52
N LEU A 106 0.85 3.19 8.72
CA LEU A 106 0.32 3.89 9.87
C LEU A 106 0.48 5.39 9.73
N GLN A 107 1.59 5.82 9.18
CA GLN A 107 1.83 7.22 8.97
C GLN A 107 0.82 7.81 8.01
N GLU A 108 0.56 7.09 6.92
CA GLU A 108 -0.41 7.55 5.93
C GLU A 108 -1.81 7.62 6.51
N VAL A 109 -2.20 6.59 7.24
CA VAL A 109 -3.50 6.56 7.87
C VAL A 109 -3.58 7.60 8.96
N GLY A 110 -2.51 7.75 9.73
CA GLY A 110 -2.49 8.71 10.81
C GLY A 110 -2.69 10.13 10.35
N VAL A 111 -2.05 10.49 9.25
CA VAL A 111 -2.23 11.84 8.72
C VAL A 111 -3.67 12.03 8.26
N SER A 112 -4.21 11.07 7.55
CA SER A 112 -5.59 11.14 7.10
C SER A 112 -6.57 11.20 8.24
N ALA A 113 -6.37 10.35 9.22
CA ALA A 113 -7.27 10.27 10.36
C ALA A 113 -7.22 11.56 11.18
N ALA A 114 -6.01 12.08 11.40
CA ALA A 114 -5.86 13.30 12.17
C ALA A 114 -6.51 14.48 11.46
N ASP A 115 -6.34 14.52 10.15
CA ASP A 115 -6.92 15.59 9.37
C ASP A 115 -8.44 15.55 9.44
N GLN A 116 -9.00 14.37 9.31
CA GLN A 116 -10.43 14.20 9.36
C GLN A 116 -10.98 14.53 10.75
N PHE A 117 -10.27 14.06 11.77
CA PHE A 117 -10.69 14.32 13.14
C PHE A 117 -10.68 15.81 13.44
N SER A 118 -9.65 16.52 12.97
CA SER A 118 -9.58 17.95 13.18
C SER A 118 -10.72 18.69 12.51
N ARG A 119 -11.13 18.23 11.35
CA ARG A 119 -12.24 18.87 10.67
C ARG A 119 -13.55 18.69 11.40
N GLU A 120 -13.71 17.54 12.03
CA GLU A 120 -14.97 17.25 12.69
C GLU A 120 -15.01 17.71 14.13
N HIS A 121 -13.87 17.69 14.81
CA HIS A 121 -13.85 17.92 16.24
C HIS A 121 -12.88 19.01 16.69
N GLY A 122 -12.18 19.62 15.77
CA GLY A 122 -11.16 20.58 16.13
C GLY A 122 -9.83 19.90 16.36
N PRO A 123 -8.84 20.65 16.82
CA PRO A 123 -7.50 20.10 16.95
C PRO A 123 -7.45 18.93 17.90
N LEU A 124 -6.58 17.99 17.61
CA LEU A 124 -6.42 16.85 18.48
C LEU A 124 -5.76 17.26 19.78
N GLU A 125 -6.26 16.73 20.86
CA GLU A 125 -5.69 16.98 22.13
C GLU A 125 -4.71 15.91 22.44
N PRO A 126 -3.56 16.25 22.88
CA PRO A 126 -2.60 15.20 23.13
C PRO A 126 -3.01 14.37 24.25
N SER A 127 -3.64 14.57 25.16
CA SER A 127 -3.80 13.63 26.10
C SER A 127 -4.96 13.20 26.32
N THR A 128 -5.60 12.98 26.30
CA THR A 128 -6.62 12.44 26.51
C THR A 128 -6.70 11.60 27.39
N ASN A 129 -6.60 11.30 27.98
CA ASN A 129 -6.62 10.54 28.70
C ASN A 129 -6.60 10.18 29.27
N ASP A 130 -6.71 10.12 29.39
CA ASP A 130 -6.51 9.79 29.98
C ASP A 130 -6.96 9.61 30.24
#